data_98466cc583d5c14deca182abd26f2a3a
#
_entry.id   98466cc583d5c14deca182abd26f2a3a
#
_cell.length_a   1.000
_cell.length_b   1.000
_cell.length_c   1.000
_cell.angle_alpha   90.00
_cell.angle_beta   90.00
_cell.angle_gamma   90.00
#
_symmetry.space_group_name_H-M   'P 1'
#
loop_
_entity.id
_entity.type
_entity.pdbx_description
1 polymer ?
#
loop_
_entity_poly.entity_id
_entity_poly.type
_entity_poly.pdbx_seq_one_letter_code
_entity_poly.pdbx_strand_id
1 'polypeptide(L)'
;AQETTAAQTAATADQRPKTINEMRQERGLTDTHNLFVPKGQWIFGGTASYSTHTNKGYQFLVIEGINSKGYTFRVSPMIAYAFRDNMALGGRFIYSRTLLKLDNAELHFGNEETGTNIVARDFYSLKQTYSAAAIWRQYIPLGRNKRFALFNEMSLAAGGTQARFANDSPVKGTYETGYTLSLGISPGIVAFATNN
;
A
#
# COMPACT_ATOMS: atom_id res chain seq x y z
N ALA A 1 42.50 -50.02 27.97
CA ALA A 1 41.71 -50.42 26.75
C ALA A 1 40.23 -50.07 26.85
N GLN A 2 39.76 -49.46 27.96
CA GLN A 2 38.30 -49.05 28.08
C GLN A 2 38.04 -47.58 27.87
N GLU A 3 39.03 -46.71 27.87
CA GLU A 3 38.81 -45.25 27.61
C GLU A 3 38.69 -44.85 26.16
N THR A 4 39.16 -45.67 25.24
CA THR A 4 39.12 -45.32 23.77
C THR A 4 37.74 -45.56 23.13
N THR A 5 36.89 -46.39 23.76
CA THR A 5 35.58 -46.75 23.20
C THR A 5 34.51 -45.67 23.51
N ALA A 6 34.64 -44.94 24.63
CA ALA A 6 33.68 -43.90 25.01
C ALA A 6 33.83 -42.63 24.19
N ALA A 7 35.06 -42.29 23.78
CA ALA A 7 35.31 -41.09 22.96
C ALA A 7 34.83 -41.23 21.50
N GLN A 8 34.84 -42.46 20.96
CA GLN A 8 34.32 -42.70 19.60
C GLN A 8 32.80 -42.72 19.50
N THR A 9 32.08 -43.05 20.58
CA THR A 9 30.62 -43.03 20.60
C THR A 9 30.06 -41.59 20.69
N ALA A 10 30.80 -40.66 21.29
CA ALA A 10 30.41 -39.27 21.38
C ALA A 10 30.60 -38.51 20.05
N ALA A 11 31.56 -38.89 19.20
CA ALA A 11 31.83 -38.25 17.94
C ALA A 11 30.85 -38.65 16.81
N THR A 12 30.14 -39.78 16.98
CA THR A 12 29.19 -40.26 15.95
C THR A 12 27.75 -39.74 16.14
N ALA A 13 27.48 -39.09 17.28
CA ALA A 13 26.14 -38.55 17.58
C ALA A 13 25.80 -37.25 16.82
N ASP A 14 26.78 -36.61 16.18
CA ASP A 14 26.60 -35.30 15.52
C ASP A 14 26.42 -35.35 13.99
N GLN A 15 26.25 -36.55 13.43
CA GLN A 15 26.06 -36.71 11.96
C GLN A 15 24.63 -37.07 11.53
N ARG A 16 23.67 -36.91 12.42
CA ARG A 16 22.27 -37.09 12.04
C ARG A 16 21.83 -35.91 11.14
N PRO A 17 21.25 -36.18 9.97
CA PRO A 17 20.72 -35.08 9.14
C PRO A 17 19.73 -34.26 9.96
N LYS A 18 20.04 -32.96 10.11
CA LYS A 18 19.22 -32.04 10.89
C LYS A 18 17.83 -31.99 10.28
N THR A 19 16.82 -32.12 11.10
CA THR A 19 15.43 -32.00 10.69
C THR A 19 15.17 -30.58 10.19
N ILE A 20 14.21 -30.39 9.28
CA ILE A 20 13.81 -29.08 8.78
C ILE A 20 13.50 -28.08 9.93
N ASN A 21 12.96 -28.60 11.04
CA ASN A 21 12.66 -27.81 12.23
C ASN A 21 13.94 -27.36 12.97
N GLU A 22 14.96 -28.22 13.07
CA GLU A 22 16.25 -27.88 13.66
C GLU A 22 17.01 -26.86 12.82
N MET A 23 16.97 -26.98 11.48
CA MET A 23 17.54 -25.99 10.58
C MET A 23 16.79 -24.63 10.62
N ARG A 24 15.50 -24.65 10.86
CA ARG A 24 14.70 -23.43 11.09
C ARG A 24 15.05 -22.78 12.43
N GLN A 25 15.26 -23.58 13.47
CA GLN A 25 15.65 -23.14 14.79
C GLN A 25 17.03 -22.47 14.78
N GLU A 26 18.01 -23.06 14.12
CA GLU A 26 19.35 -22.48 13.94
C GLU A 26 19.35 -21.17 13.16
N ARG A 27 18.43 -21.02 12.21
CA ARG A 27 18.24 -19.77 11.43
C ARG A 27 17.40 -18.73 12.17
N GLY A 28 16.98 -18.98 13.43
CA GLY A 28 16.15 -18.08 14.20
C GLY A 28 14.71 -17.91 13.64
N LEU A 29 14.28 -18.82 12.76
CA LEU A 29 12.98 -18.74 12.09
C LEU A 29 11.86 -19.45 12.87
N THR A 30 12.17 -20.12 13.97
CA THR A 30 11.21 -20.91 14.76
C THR A 30 11.20 -20.59 16.24
N ASP A 31 11.86 -19.53 16.68
CA ASP A 31 11.67 -19.06 18.06
C ASP A 31 10.24 -18.51 18.18
N THR A 32 9.32 -19.39 18.58
CA THR A 32 7.96 -19.06 19.03
C THR A 32 7.93 -18.08 20.21
N HIS A 33 9.09 -17.75 20.76
CA HIS A 33 9.29 -16.73 21.80
C HIS A 33 9.53 -15.31 21.27
N ASN A 34 9.67 -15.10 19.96
CA ASN A 34 9.79 -13.78 19.38
C ASN A 34 8.40 -13.17 19.20
N LEU A 35 7.82 -12.77 20.32
CA LEU A 35 6.56 -12.07 20.38
C LEU A 35 6.81 -10.60 20.02
N PHE A 36 6.30 -10.17 18.87
CA PHE A 36 6.39 -8.78 18.42
C PHE A 36 5.12 -8.01 18.78
N VAL A 37 3.95 -8.61 18.53
CA VAL A 37 2.65 -8.09 18.93
C VAL A 37 1.92 -9.15 19.75
N PRO A 38 1.76 -8.95 21.09
CA PRO A 38 1.00 -9.85 21.94
C PRO A 38 -0.48 -9.87 21.60
N LYS A 39 -1.12 -11.01 21.81
CA LYS A 39 -2.57 -11.11 21.79
C LYS A 39 -3.20 -10.11 22.75
N GLY A 40 -4.33 -9.52 22.36
CA GLY A 40 -5.11 -8.59 23.18
C GLY A 40 -4.75 -7.12 22.99
N GLN A 41 -3.74 -6.81 22.19
CA GLN A 41 -3.35 -5.41 21.93
C GLN A 41 -4.17 -4.78 20.80
N TRP A 42 -4.45 -3.49 20.98
CA TRP A 42 -5.00 -2.64 19.94
C TRP A 42 -3.89 -1.94 19.17
N ILE A 43 -4.02 -1.90 17.86
CA ILE A 43 -3.07 -1.27 16.95
C ILE A 43 -3.79 -0.13 16.25
N PHE A 44 -3.31 1.08 16.45
CA PHE A 44 -3.79 2.27 15.78
C PHE A 44 -2.73 2.72 14.78
N GLY A 45 -3.17 3.11 13.60
CA GLY A 45 -2.26 3.58 12.58
C GLY A 45 -3.00 4.39 11.52
N GLY A 46 -2.24 4.85 10.55
CA GLY A 46 -2.81 5.57 9.43
C GLY A 46 -1.74 6.17 8.56
N THR A 47 -2.15 6.59 7.38
CA THR A 47 -1.32 7.33 6.44
C THR A 47 -2.05 8.59 6.01
N ALA A 48 -1.30 9.66 5.84
CA ALA A 48 -1.77 10.88 5.22
C ALA A 48 -0.76 11.27 4.13
N SER A 49 -1.25 11.60 2.96
CA SER A 49 -0.41 12.07 1.87
C SER A 49 -1.05 13.25 1.17
N TYR A 50 -0.22 14.20 0.79
CA TYR A 50 -0.60 15.34 -0.02
C TYR A 50 0.42 15.50 -1.12
N SER A 51 -0.04 15.51 -2.35
CA SER A 51 0.80 15.67 -3.53
C SER A 51 0.22 16.73 -4.43
N THR A 52 1.07 17.62 -4.91
CA THR A 52 0.73 18.60 -5.95
C THR A 52 1.50 18.28 -7.20
N HIS A 53 0.88 18.48 -8.34
CA HIS A 53 1.54 18.38 -9.62
C HIS A 53 1.20 19.61 -10.48
N THR A 54 2.21 20.11 -11.14
CA THR A 54 2.07 21.22 -12.09
C THR A 54 2.87 20.84 -13.32
N ASN A 55 2.18 20.62 -14.43
CA ASN A 55 2.81 20.38 -15.72
C ASN A 55 2.60 21.59 -16.60
N LYS A 56 3.68 22.08 -17.21
CA LYS A 56 3.66 23.17 -18.16
C LYS A 56 4.23 22.70 -19.48
N GLY A 57 3.49 22.92 -20.56
CA GLY A 57 3.98 22.64 -21.92
C GLY A 57 4.20 21.16 -22.21
N TYR A 58 3.41 20.26 -21.64
CA TYR A 58 3.54 18.83 -21.89
C TYR A 58 3.04 18.50 -23.31
N GLN A 59 3.88 17.83 -24.07
CA GLN A 59 3.56 17.34 -25.40
C GLN A 59 3.34 15.83 -25.33
N PHE A 60 2.14 15.37 -25.65
CA PHE A 60 1.82 13.95 -25.68
C PHE A 60 1.20 13.58 -27.03
N LEU A 61 1.97 12.88 -27.85
CA LEU A 61 1.60 12.34 -29.17
C LEU A 61 1.02 13.38 -30.19
N VAL A 62 -0.18 13.88 -29.95
CA VAL A 62 -0.91 14.78 -30.85
C VAL A 62 -1.42 16.03 -30.11
N ILE A 63 -1.17 16.11 -28.80
CA ILE A 63 -1.65 17.17 -27.94
C ILE A 63 -0.48 18.04 -27.53
N GLU A 64 -0.49 19.29 -27.93
CA GLU A 64 0.53 20.28 -27.59
C GLU A 64 0.02 21.27 -26.54
N GLY A 65 0.92 21.76 -25.69
CA GLY A 65 0.63 22.87 -24.80
C GLY A 65 -0.25 22.56 -23.60
N ILE A 66 -0.32 21.30 -23.13
CA ILE A 66 -1.11 20.95 -21.95
C ILE A 66 -0.52 21.62 -20.72
N ASN A 67 -1.24 22.57 -20.16
CA ASN A 67 -0.97 23.12 -18.83
C ASN A 67 -1.95 22.52 -17.83
N SER A 68 -1.44 21.70 -16.92
CA SER A 68 -2.26 21.09 -15.90
C SER A 68 -1.75 21.40 -14.50
N LYS A 69 -2.66 21.70 -13.60
CA LYS A 69 -2.41 21.88 -12.19
C LYS A 69 -3.37 20.99 -11.41
N GLY A 70 -2.85 20.37 -10.34
CA GLY A 70 -3.72 19.54 -9.53
C GLY A 70 -3.11 19.21 -8.19
N TYR A 71 -3.95 18.63 -7.34
CA TYR A 71 -3.50 18.04 -6.09
C TYR A 71 -4.23 16.74 -5.83
N THR A 72 -3.57 15.87 -5.09
CA THR A 72 -4.17 14.66 -4.52
C THR A 72 -3.95 14.69 -3.01
N PHE A 73 -5.04 14.63 -2.29
CA PHE A 73 -5.07 14.45 -0.84
C PHE A 73 -5.60 13.07 -0.54
N ARG A 74 -4.90 12.32 0.31
CA ARG A 74 -5.33 11.00 0.76
C ARG A 74 -5.08 10.84 2.24
N VAL A 75 -6.08 10.32 2.97
CA VAL A 75 -5.98 9.95 4.37
C VAL A 75 -6.54 8.56 4.56
N SER A 76 -5.88 7.78 5.41
CA SER A 76 -6.22 6.37 5.58
C SER A 76 -5.97 5.92 7.03
N PRO A 77 -6.84 6.29 7.98
CA PRO A 77 -6.78 5.78 9.34
C PRO A 77 -7.11 4.29 9.38
N MET A 78 -6.47 3.58 10.30
CA MET A 78 -6.73 2.17 10.56
C MET A 78 -6.76 1.86 12.05
N ILE A 79 -7.55 0.84 12.40
CA ILE A 79 -7.62 0.23 13.71
C ILE A 79 -7.61 -1.28 13.57
N ALA A 80 -6.81 -1.97 14.36
CA ALA A 80 -6.75 -3.43 14.35
C ALA A 80 -6.60 -3.98 15.78
N TYR A 81 -7.04 -5.19 15.98
CA TYR A 81 -6.95 -5.92 17.24
C TYR A 81 -6.15 -7.21 17.04
N ALA A 82 -5.16 -7.42 17.90
CA ALA A 82 -4.36 -8.63 17.91
C ALA A 82 -5.13 -9.78 18.56
N PHE A 83 -5.82 -10.55 17.74
CA PHE A 83 -6.61 -11.70 18.20
C PHE A 83 -5.76 -12.93 18.55
N ARG A 84 -4.53 -12.97 18.04
CA ARG A 84 -3.50 -13.97 18.31
C ARG A 84 -2.13 -13.30 18.29
N ASP A 85 -1.15 -13.95 18.91
CA ASP A 85 0.24 -13.50 18.89
C ASP A 85 0.72 -13.31 17.44
N ASN A 86 1.26 -12.12 17.17
CA ASN A 86 1.74 -11.71 15.86
C ASN A 86 0.69 -11.73 14.74
N MET A 87 -0.61 -11.75 15.06
CA MET A 87 -1.71 -11.68 14.11
C MET A 87 -2.77 -10.68 14.54
N ALA A 88 -3.13 -9.78 13.66
CA ALA A 88 -4.14 -8.75 13.89
C ALA A 88 -5.20 -8.74 12.79
N LEU A 89 -6.44 -8.47 13.20
CA LEU A 89 -7.58 -8.25 12.31
C LEU A 89 -8.13 -6.85 12.59
N GLY A 90 -8.51 -6.13 11.56
CA GLY A 90 -9.00 -4.78 11.75
C GLY A 90 -9.69 -4.18 10.55
N GLY A 91 -9.83 -2.87 10.60
CA GLY A 91 -10.44 -2.07 9.55
C GLY A 91 -9.58 -0.85 9.18
N ARG A 92 -9.73 -0.43 7.94
CA ARG A 92 -9.11 0.78 7.41
C ARG A 92 -10.16 1.56 6.64
N PHE A 93 -10.24 2.85 6.89
CA PHE A 93 -11.02 3.77 6.07
C PHE A 93 -10.06 4.54 5.17
N ILE A 94 -10.41 4.72 3.92
CA ILE A 94 -9.61 5.41 2.94
C ILE A 94 -10.46 6.51 2.32
N TYR A 95 -9.99 7.75 2.45
CA TYR A 95 -10.52 8.90 1.74
C TYR A 95 -9.46 9.47 0.81
N SER A 96 -9.82 9.70 -0.44
CA SER A 96 -8.95 10.33 -1.42
C SER A 96 -9.72 11.39 -2.20
N ARG A 97 -9.10 12.55 -2.37
CA ARG A 97 -9.62 13.65 -3.19
C ARG A 97 -8.54 14.07 -4.18
N THR A 98 -8.86 13.98 -5.44
CA THR A 98 -7.99 14.41 -6.54
C THR A 98 -8.68 15.52 -7.30
N LEU A 99 -7.99 16.63 -7.44
CA LEU A 99 -8.37 17.76 -8.25
C LEU A 99 -7.42 17.86 -9.42
N LEU A 100 -7.95 17.94 -10.62
CA LEU A 100 -7.19 18.24 -11.83
C LEU A 100 -7.85 19.42 -12.53
N LYS A 101 -7.07 20.44 -12.80
CA LYS A 101 -7.43 21.60 -13.60
C LYS A 101 -6.53 21.66 -14.82
N LEU A 102 -7.15 21.69 -15.99
CA LEU A 102 -6.49 21.91 -17.27
C LEU A 102 -6.80 23.34 -17.71
N ASP A 103 -5.78 24.20 -17.74
CA ASP A 103 -5.98 25.61 -18.09
C ASP A 103 -6.18 25.77 -19.61
N ASN A 104 -5.46 25.02 -20.45
CA ASN A 104 -5.64 24.98 -21.91
C ASN A 104 -5.19 23.61 -22.42
N ALA A 105 -5.98 22.97 -23.26
CA ALA A 105 -5.59 21.82 -24.06
C ALA A 105 -6.06 22.06 -25.50
N GLU A 106 -5.13 22.23 -26.42
CA GLU A 106 -5.39 22.34 -27.83
C GLU A 106 -5.19 20.97 -28.48
N LEU A 107 -6.27 20.41 -29.01
CA LEU A 107 -6.26 19.14 -29.73
C LEU A 107 -6.24 19.46 -31.22
N HIS A 108 -5.11 19.20 -31.87
CA HIS A 108 -4.96 19.34 -33.31
C HIS A 108 -5.22 17.98 -33.95
N PHE A 109 -6.36 17.83 -34.65
CA PHE A 109 -6.68 16.66 -35.43
C PHE A 109 -6.60 16.99 -36.92
N GLY A 110 -5.66 16.39 -37.64
CA GLY A 110 -5.55 16.49 -39.09
C GLY A 110 -4.38 17.33 -39.61
N ASN A 111 -4.19 17.33 -40.92
CA ASN A 111 -3.19 18.12 -41.62
C ASN A 111 -3.63 19.59 -41.72
N GLU A 112 -2.66 20.50 -42.00
CA GLU A 112 -2.84 21.95 -42.01
C GLU A 112 -4.00 22.48 -42.87
N GLU A 113 -4.52 21.69 -43.81
CA GLU A 113 -5.59 22.13 -44.71
C GLU A 113 -7.02 21.71 -44.32
N THR A 114 -7.17 20.68 -43.47
CA THR A 114 -8.49 20.12 -43.08
C THR A 114 -8.64 19.89 -41.60
N GLY A 115 -7.70 20.39 -40.79
CA GLY A 115 -7.65 20.12 -39.36
C GLY A 115 -8.80 20.76 -38.57
N THR A 116 -9.49 19.97 -37.78
CA THR A 116 -10.45 20.47 -36.79
C THR A 116 -9.70 20.72 -35.49
N ASN A 117 -9.61 21.98 -35.11
CA ASN A 117 -9.06 22.38 -33.82
C ASN A 117 -10.14 22.29 -32.75
N ILE A 118 -10.01 21.35 -31.82
CA ILE A 118 -10.87 21.30 -30.65
C ILE A 118 -10.08 21.91 -29.51
N VAL A 119 -10.47 23.09 -29.08
CA VAL A 119 -9.88 23.76 -27.91
C VAL A 119 -10.74 23.44 -26.71
N ALA A 120 -10.18 22.63 -25.78
CA ALA A 120 -10.76 22.42 -24.46
C ALA A 120 -10.18 23.47 -23.52
N ARG A 121 -10.99 24.45 -23.14
CA ARG A 121 -10.61 25.50 -22.19
C ARG A 121 -11.19 25.19 -20.82
N ASP A 122 -10.38 25.40 -19.79
CA ASP A 122 -10.80 25.35 -18.37
C ASP A 122 -11.52 24.05 -17.97
N PHE A 123 -10.93 22.91 -18.32
CA PHE A 123 -11.47 21.62 -17.89
C PHE A 123 -11.14 21.39 -16.41
N TYR A 124 -12.17 21.08 -15.65
CA TYR A 124 -12.09 20.86 -14.22
C TYR A 124 -12.58 19.44 -13.89
N SER A 125 -11.73 18.65 -13.23
CA SER A 125 -12.09 17.30 -12.77
C SER A 125 -11.85 17.19 -11.26
N LEU A 126 -12.91 16.90 -10.53
CA LEU A 126 -12.83 16.61 -9.10
C LEU A 126 -13.29 15.17 -8.86
N LYS A 127 -12.36 14.33 -8.41
CA LYS A 127 -12.63 12.93 -8.05
C LYS A 127 -12.50 12.75 -6.55
N GLN A 128 -13.53 12.19 -5.94
CA GLN A 128 -13.55 11.80 -4.54
C GLN A 128 -13.79 10.29 -4.44
N THR A 129 -13.01 9.61 -3.62
CA THR A 129 -13.12 8.17 -3.39
C THR A 129 -13.20 7.91 -1.90
N TYR A 130 -14.18 7.13 -1.52
CA TYR A 130 -14.41 6.64 -0.16
C TYR A 130 -14.37 5.13 -0.19
N SER A 131 -13.55 4.51 0.64
CA SER A 131 -13.56 3.06 0.76
C SER A 131 -13.30 2.62 2.20
N ALA A 132 -13.90 1.50 2.56
CA ALA A 132 -13.62 0.79 3.80
C ALA A 132 -12.99 -0.56 3.46
N ALA A 133 -11.98 -0.95 4.22
CA ALA A 133 -11.28 -2.21 4.03
C ALA A 133 -11.26 -3.01 5.32
N ALA A 134 -11.55 -4.30 5.22
CA ALA A 134 -11.16 -5.26 6.24
C ALA A 134 -9.69 -5.63 6.01
N ILE A 135 -8.89 -5.65 7.06
CA ILE A 135 -7.46 -5.96 6.99
C ILE A 135 -7.12 -7.12 7.91
N TRP A 136 -6.31 -8.03 7.41
CA TRP A 136 -5.65 -9.07 8.19
C TRP A 136 -4.15 -8.91 8.07
N ARG A 137 -3.47 -8.78 9.20
CA ARG A 137 -2.03 -8.54 9.26
C ARG A 137 -1.35 -9.62 10.06
N GLN A 138 -0.28 -10.16 9.51
CA GLN A 138 0.60 -11.12 10.14
C GLN A 138 1.99 -10.52 10.28
N TYR A 139 2.58 -10.64 11.46
CA TYR A 139 3.93 -10.15 11.77
C TYR A 139 4.90 -11.33 11.87
N ILE A 140 6.08 -11.16 11.31
CA ILE A 140 7.20 -12.10 11.36
C ILE A 140 8.35 -11.36 12.02
N PRO A 141 8.62 -11.59 13.32
CA PRO A 141 9.72 -10.93 14.03
C PRO A 141 11.06 -11.22 13.39
N LEU A 142 11.93 -10.20 13.32
CA LEU A 142 13.28 -10.32 12.78
C LEU A 142 14.30 -10.34 13.93
N GLY A 143 14.97 -11.49 14.12
CA GLY A 143 16.03 -11.65 15.10
C GLY A 143 15.56 -11.65 16.55
N ARG A 144 16.52 -11.62 17.49
CA ARG A 144 16.27 -11.59 18.93
C ARG A 144 15.83 -10.23 19.46
N ASN A 145 16.08 -9.17 18.71
CA ASN A 145 15.67 -7.82 19.06
C ASN A 145 14.23 -7.60 18.61
N LYS A 146 13.30 -7.52 19.55
CA LYS A 146 11.86 -7.28 19.34
C LYS A 146 11.53 -5.92 18.68
N ARG A 147 12.51 -5.28 18.05
CA ARG A 147 12.35 -3.95 17.42
C ARG A 147 11.89 -3.99 15.99
N PHE A 148 12.22 -5.05 15.26
CA PHE A 148 11.95 -5.16 13.83
C PHE A 148 11.13 -6.39 13.53
N ALA A 149 10.15 -6.24 12.66
CA ALA A 149 9.40 -7.35 12.09
C ALA A 149 9.08 -7.07 10.62
N LEU A 150 9.01 -8.13 9.84
CA LEU A 150 8.28 -8.10 8.58
C LEU A 150 6.80 -8.23 8.88
N PHE A 151 5.95 -7.61 8.09
CA PHE A 151 4.53 -7.89 8.11
C PHE A 151 4.01 -8.14 6.72
N ASN A 152 2.98 -8.95 6.65
CA ASN A 152 2.16 -9.10 5.46
C ASN A 152 0.74 -8.71 5.82
N GLU A 153 0.15 -7.81 5.04
CA GLU A 153 -1.22 -7.35 5.20
C GLU A 153 -2.04 -7.78 4.00
N MET A 154 -3.10 -8.53 4.27
CA MET A 154 -4.16 -8.79 3.29
C MET A 154 -5.30 -7.81 3.54
N SER A 155 -5.84 -7.24 2.48
CA SER A 155 -6.94 -6.28 2.57
C SER A 155 -8.02 -6.57 1.55
N LEU A 156 -9.26 -6.52 2.00
CA LEU A 156 -10.46 -6.53 1.15
C LEU A 156 -11.15 -5.19 1.32
N ALA A 157 -11.15 -4.38 0.28
CA ALA A 157 -11.72 -3.04 0.31
C ALA A 157 -12.92 -2.92 -0.62
N ALA A 158 -13.95 -2.25 -0.14
CA ALA A 158 -15.11 -1.84 -0.92
C ALA A 158 -15.32 -0.34 -0.80
N GLY A 159 -15.71 0.32 -1.86
CA GLY A 159 -15.86 1.76 -1.85
C GLY A 159 -16.65 2.34 -3.00
N GLY A 160 -16.86 3.65 -2.93
CA GLY A 160 -17.50 4.44 -3.96
C GLY A 160 -16.59 5.57 -4.45
N THR A 161 -16.71 5.88 -5.70
CA THR A 161 -16.06 7.01 -6.35
C THR A 161 -17.11 7.95 -6.89
N GLN A 162 -16.92 9.24 -6.65
CA GLN A 162 -17.71 10.31 -7.24
C GLN A 162 -16.78 11.21 -8.05
N ALA A 163 -17.05 11.36 -9.31
CA ALA A 163 -16.32 12.27 -10.18
C ALA A 163 -17.27 13.37 -10.68
N ARG A 164 -16.77 14.60 -10.67
CA ARG A 164 -17.45 15.77 -11.22
C ARG A 164 -16.55 16.39 -12.26
N PHE A 165 -17.09 16.57 -13.43
CA PHE A 165 -16.42 17.21 -14.54
C PHE A 165 -17.16 18.50 -14.89
N ALA A 166 -16.44 19.57 -15.05
CA ALA A 166 -16.99 20.84 -15.52
C ALA A 166 -16.14 21.36 -16.67
N ASN A 167 -16.79 21.90 -17.68
CA ASN A 167 -16.17 22.58 -18.80
C ASN A 167 -16.79 23.97 -18.92
N ASP A 168 -16.00 25.01 -19.14
CA ASP A 168 -16.46 26.40 -19.08
C ASP A 168 -17.18 26.89 -20.34
N SER A 169 -17.10 26.15 -21.46
CA SER A 169 -17.75 26.62 -22.69
C SER A 169 -18.27 25.46 -23.58
N PRO A 170 -19.56 25.19 -23.61
CA PRO A 170 -20.61 25.63 -22.68
C PRO A 170 -20.52 24.93 -21.33
N VAL A 171 -20.92 25.59 -20.27
CA VAL A 171 -20.91 25.04 -18.91
C VAL A 171 -21.76 23.76 -18.88
N LYS A 172 -21.09 22.63 -18.94
CA LYS A 172 -21.68 21.30 -18.80
C LYS A 172 -21.01 20.62 -17.64
N GLY A 173 -21.78 20.30 -16.60
CA GLY A 173 -21.32 19.46 -15.47
C GLY A 173 -21.78 18.03 -15.68
N THR A 174 -20.87 17.08 -15.67
CA THR A 174 -21.18 15.64 -15.65
C THR A 174 -20.85 15.10 -14.28
N TYR A 175 -21.75 14.30 -13.75
CA TYR A 175 -21.57 13.59 -12.48
C TYR A 175 -21.52 12.10 -12.76
N GLU A 176 -20.46 11.46 -12.29
CA GLU A 176 -20.26 10.02 -12.43
C GLU A 176 -20.09 9.38 -11.05
N THR A 177 -20.76 8.27 -10.84
CA THR A 177 -20.64 7.46 -9.62
C THR A 177 -20.20 6.07 -9.99
N GLY A 178 -19.18 5.57 -9.33
CA GLY A 178 -18.66 4.23 -9.51
C GLY A 178 -18.50 3.50 -8.17
N TYR A 179 -18.55 2.18 -8.24
CA TYR A 179 -18.24 1.29 -7.11
C TYR A 179 -16.92 0.57 -7.38
N THR A 180 -16.16 0.33 -6.32
CA THR A 180 -14.87 -0.37 -6.40
C THR A 180 -14.83 -1.46 -5.35
N LEU A 181 -14.43 -2.65 -5.78
CA LEU A 181 -14.08 -3.77 -4.90
C LEU A 181 -12.62 -4.15 -5.21
N SER A 182 -11.78 -4.24 -4.21
CA SER A 182 -10.37 -4.57 -4.39
C SER A 182 -9.87 -5.53 -3.32
N LEU A 183 -9.04 -6.47 -3.75
CA LEU A 183 -8.27 -7.38 -2.90
C LEU A 183 -6.79 -7.01 -3.06
N GLY A 184 -6.08 -6.87 -1.94
CA GLY A 184 -4.68 -6.49 -1.95
C GLY A 184 -3.84 -7.29 -0.97
N ILE A 185 -2.56 -7.45 -1.29
CA ILE A 185 -1.53 -8.00 -0.42
C ILE A 185 -0.41 -6.99 -0.37
N SER A 186 -0.01 -6.59 0.84
CA SER A 186 0.98 -5.54 1.07
C SER A 186 2.04 -6.03 2.06
N PRO A 187 3.18 -6.50 1.58
CA PRO A 187 4.32 -6.78 2.46
C PRO A 187 4.97 -5.47 2.92
N GLY A 188 5.54 -5.47 4.11
CA GLY A 188 6.23 -4.31 4.65
C GLY A 188 7.14 -4.65 5.82
N ILE A 189 7.85 -3.63 6.30
CA ILE A 189 8.72 -3.70 7.46
C ILE A 189 8.17 -2.77 8.51
N VAL A 190 8.18 -3.20 9.75
CA VAL A 190 7.80 -2.39 10.90
C VAL A 190 8.94 -2.36 11.91
N ALA A 191 9.14 -1.19 12.51
CA ALA A 191 10.11 -0.97 13.58
C ALA A 191 9.43 -0.26 14.75
N PHE A 192 9.74 -0.69 15.98
CA PHE A 192 9.37 0.08 17.18
C PHE A 192 10.47 1.10 17.50
N ALA A 193 10.07 2.35 17.66
CA ALA A 193 10.98 3.44 18.04
C ALA A 193 11.39 3.37 19.52
N THR A 194 10.53 2.81 20.36
CA THR A 194 10.74 2.67 21.81
C THR A 194 10.65 1.20 22.22
N ASN A 195 11.42 0.83 23.24
CA ASN A 195 11.23 -0.45 23.93
C ASN A 195 10.08 -0.28 24.93
N ASN A 196 9.02 -1.02 24.76
CA ASN A 196 8.05 -1.28 25.81
C ASN A 196 8.41 -2.56 26.54
#